data_9b3b13a669342f2529743641bc74c582
#
_entry.id   9b3b13a669342f2529743641bc74c582
#
_cell.length_a   1.000
_cell.length_b   1.000
_cell.length_c   1.000
_cell.angle_alpha   90.00
_cell.angle_beta   90.00
_cell.angle_gamma   90.00
#
_symmetry.space_group_name_H-M   'P 1'
#
loop_
_entity.id
_entity.type
_entity.pdbx_description
1 polymer ?
#
loop_
_entity_poly.entity_id
_entity_poly.type
_entity_poly.pdbx_seq_one_letter_code
_entity_poly.pdbx_strand_id
1 'polypeptide(L)'
;DEVGEEVGRYIRLCNYCSGLCMPEIAAMGALEGLDVMLNDALYGILFRDINMQRTLVDQFMSRVINGFAGVIINTGEDNYLTTADAVEEAHTVLASDLINEQLALLAGLPEEQMGLGHAFEMDPMLENGFLYELAQAQMTREIFPKATLKYMPPTKFMTGNIFRGHIQDALFNMIGIWTSQGIQLLGMPTEAIHTPFMSDRYLSIENARYIFNNMKNIGDEVVFKENGIIQNRAKEVLDKATVLLEKIEREGLFTALEKGIFADIKRPKNGGKGLDGVCAKGKNYSNPFVEIMMNR
;
A
#
# COMPACT_ATOMS: atom_id res chain seq x y z
N ASP A 1 16.71 -18.21 6.15
CA ASP A 1 18.01 -18.62 5.59
C ASP A 1 17.94 -20.04 5.00
N GLU A 2 17.54 -21.08 5.76
CA GLU A 2 17.49 -22.48 5.31
C GLU A 2 16.73 -22.67 3.98
N VAL A 3 15.52 -22.10 3.85
CA VAL A 3 14.74 -22.20 2.60
C VAL A 3 15.42 -21.45 1.46
N GLY A 4 16.06 -20.31 1.74
CA GLY A 4 16.83 -19.55 0.75
C GLY A 4 18.03 -20.34 0.23
N GLU A 5 18.74 -21.06 1.11
CA GLU A 5 19.84 -21.96 0.75
C GLU A 5 19.35 -23.13 -0.09
N GLU A 6 18.22 -23.76 0.29
CA GLU A 6 17.64 -24.89 -0.44
C GLU A 6 17.20 -24.50 -1.86
N VAL A 7 16.57 -23.35 -2.04
CA VAL A 7 16.06 -22.92 -3.36
C VAL A 7 17.04 -22.04 -4.15
N GLY A 8 18.19 -21.72 -3.58
CA GLY A 8 19.25 -20.95 -4.23
C GLY A 8 18.87 -19.49 -4.51
N ARG A 9 17.97 -18.90 -3.70
CA ARG A 9 17.56 -17.51 -3.81
C ARG A 9 17.11 -16.93 -2.48
N TYR A 10 17.24 -15.63 -2.33
CA TYR A 10 16.74 -14.91 -1.16
C TYR A 10 15.19 -14.95 -1.08
N ILE A 11 14.67 -15.27 0.09
CA ILE A 11 13.23 -15.29 0.38
C ILE A 11 12.87 -14.05 1.19
N ARG A 12 12.03 -13.18 0.65
CA ARG A 12 11.58 -11.96 1.32
C ARG A 12 10.65 -12.29 2.49
N LEU A 13 10.92 -11.66 3.63
CA LEU A 13 10.07 -11.76 4.81
C LEU A 13 9.22 -10.50 4.92
N CYS A 14 7.89 -10.66 4.91
CA CYS A 14 6.93 -9.57 5.00
C CYS A 14 6.00 -9.75 6.20
N ASN A 15 5.83 -8.69 7.01
CA ASN A 15 4.87 -8.66 8.10
C ASN A 15 3.67 -7.76 7.74
N TYR A 16 2.47 -8.29 7.90
CA TYR A 16 1.19 -7.58 7.68
C TYR A 16 0.50 -7.26 9.00
N CYS A 17 1.21 -6.63 9.91
CA CYS A 17 0.64 -6.17 11.17
C CYS A 17 0.31 -4.68 11.09
N SER A 18 -0.97 -4.36 11.25
CA SER A 18 -1.46 -2.99 11.41
C SER A 18 -2.36 -2.95 12.63
N GLY A 19 -1.88 -2.46 13.73
CA GLY A 19 -2.65 -2.47 14.95
C GLY A 19 -2.02 -1.60 16.03
N LEU A 20 -2.29 -1.95 17.27
CA LEU A 20 -1.56 -1.41 18.42
C LEU A 20 -0.16 -2.02 18.48
N CYS A 21 0.76 -1.34 19.16
CA CYS A 21 2.15 -1.81 19.37
C CYS A 21 2.99 -1.91 18.08
N MET A 22 2.75 -1.03 17.12
CA MET A 22 3.53 -0.98 15.87
C MET A 22 5.03 -0.75 16.08
N PRO A 23 5.48 0.13 16.99
CA PRO A 23 6.91 0.30 17.26
C PRO A 23 7.58 -0.97 17.81
N GLU A 24 6.90 -1.69 18.70
CA GLU A 24 7.40 -2.94 19.27
C GLU A 24 7.52 -4.03 18.21
N ILE A 25 6.54 -4.11 17.31
CA ILE A 25 6.54 -5.07 16.20
C ILE A 25 7.63 -4.71 15.19
N ALA A 26 7.82 -3.42 14.89
CA ALA A 26 8.91 -2.96 14.03
C ALA A 26 10.28 -3.34 14.61
N ALA A 27 10.46 -3.15 15.92
CA ALA A 27 11.69 -3.54 16.62
C ALA A 27 11.95 -5.05 16.55
N MET A 28 10.94 -5.85 16.82
CA MET A 28 11.04 -7.32 16.74
C MET A 28 11.32 -7.78 15.30
N GLY A 29 10.58 -7.25 14.32
CA GLY A 29 10.76 -7.57 12.92
C GLY A 29 12.16 -7.22 12.41
N ALA A 30 12.68 -6.05 12.80
CA ALA A 30 14.02 -5.62 12.45
C ALA A 30 15.12 -6.56 13.03
N LEU A 31 14.93 -7.04 14.25
CA LEU A 31 15.85 -8.00 14.88
C LEU A 31 15.85 -9.37 14.18
N GLU A 32 14.70 -9.78 13.63
CA GLU A 32 14.52 -11.03 12.90
C GLU A 32 14.81 -10.92 11.38
N GLY A 33 15.29 -9.77 10.91
CA GLY A 33 15.65 -9.57 9.51
C GLY A 33 14.47 -9.38 8.57
N LEU A 34 13.42 -8.71 9.02
CA LEU A 34 12.25 -8.38 8.20
C LEU A 34 12.63 -7.48 7.02
N ASP A 35 12.12 -7.78 5.83
CA ASP A 35 12.34 -6.97 4.62
C ASP A 35 11.26 -5.91 4.42
N VAL A 36 10.00 -6.26 4.67
CA VAL A 36 8.84 -5.40 4.40
C VAL A 36 7.85 -5.44 5.55
N MET A 37 7.38 -4.28 5.98
CA MET A 37 6.39 -4.15 7.06
C MET A 37 5.19 -3.31 6.62
N LEU A 38 3.96 -3.81 6.83
CA LEU A 38 2.77 -2.98 6.68
C LEU A 38 2.81 -1.82 7.68
N ASN A 39 2.78 -0.60 7.18
CA ASN A 39 2.90 0.62 7.96
C ASN A 39 2.19 1.78 7.27
N ASP A 40 0.87 1.82 7.41
CA ASP A 40 0.02 2.85 6.81
C ASP A 40 -0.43 3.87 7.87
N ALA A 41 -0.29 5.15 7.56
CA ALA A 41 -0.68 6.24 8.46
C ALA A 41 -2.17 6.22 8.84
N LEU A 42 -3.06 5.78 7.96
CA LEU A 42 -4.50 5.85 8.16
C LEU A 42 -5.18 4.48 8.33
N TYR A 43 -4.57 3.40 7.92
CA TYR A 43 -5.19 2.06 7.93
C TYR A 43 -5.66 1.63 9.33
N GLY A 44 -4.86 1.86 10.35
CA GLY A 44 -5.20 1.55 11.74
C GLY A 44 -6.44 2.32 12.21
N ILE A 45 -6.57 3.57 11.78
CA ILE A 45 -7.73 4.42 12.10
C ILE A 45 -8.97 3.88 11.37
N LEU A 46 -8.89 3.73 10.06
CA LEU A 46 -10.04 3.41 9.21
C LEU A 46 -10.55 1.99 9.42
N PHE A 47 -9.68 1.00 9.30
CA PHE A 47 -10.07 -0.42 9.24
C PHE A 47 -9.94 -1.18 10.57
N ARG A 48 -9.23 -0.62 11.55
CA ARG A 48 -9.02 -1.28 12.85
C ARG A 48 -9.63 -0.54 14.04
N ASP A 49 -10.26 0.62 13.81
CA ASP A 49 -10.85 1.46 14.85
C ASP A 49 -9.86 1.82 15.97
N ILE A 50 -8.63 2.16 15.57
CA ILE A 50 -7.60 2.65 16.49
C ILE A 50 -7.69 4.16 16.57
N ASN A 51 -7.47 4.73 17.74
CA ASN A 51 -7.46 6.17 17.94
C ASN A 51 -6.51 6.88 16.97
N MET A 52 -6.92 8.01 16.42
CA MET A 52 -6.16 8.76 15.40
C MET A 52 -4.79 9.18 15.89
N GLN A 53 -4.71 9.78 17.08
CA GLN A 53 -3.45 10.24 17.65
C GLN A 53 -2.54 9.05 17.95
N ARG A 54 -3.07 7.97 18.53
CA ARG A 54 -2.34 6.74 18.79
C ARG A 54 -1.75 6.17 17.51
N THR A 55 -2.55 6.07 16.46
CA THR A 55 -2.10 5.52 15.18
C THR A 55 -0.94 6.33 14.61
N LEU A 56 -1.07 7.66 14.51
CA LEU A 56 -0.02 8.49 13.92
C LEU A 56 1.28 8.46 14.74
N VAL A 57 1.19 8.45 16.08
CA VAL A 57 2.38 8.33 16.94
C VAL A 57 3.05 6.97 16.74
N ASP A 58 2.30 5.88 16.79
CA ASP A 58 2.85 4.53 16.62
C ASP A 58 3.43 4.34 15.20
N GLN A 59 2.78 4.87 14.17
CA GLN A 59 3.26 4.81 12.79
C GLN A 59 4.54 5.63 12.60
N PHE A 60 4.63 6.83 13.16
CA PHE A 60 5.84 7.64 13.13
C PHE A 60 7.03 6.91 13.77
N MET A 61 6.86 6.43 15.01
CA MET A 61 7.92 5.72 15.73
C MET A 61 8.34 4.43 15.03
N SER A 62 7.38 3.68 14.48
CA SER A 62 7.64 2.48 13.70
C SER A 62 8.45 2.78 12.43
N ARG A 63 8.19 3.91 11.75
CA ARG A 63 8.95 4.35 10.57
C ARG A 63 10.38 4.76 10.92
N VAL A 64 10.60 5.41 12.06
CA VAL A 64 11.95 5.70 12.54
C VAL A 64 12.75 4.39 12.70
N ILE A 65 12.16 3.37 13.31
CA ILE A 65 12.79 2.05 13.50
C ILE A 65 13.04 1.37 12.14
N ASN A 66 12.04 1.36 11.27
CA ASN A 66 12.15 0.76 9.94
C ASN A 66 13.21 1.45 9.08
N GLY A 67 13.28 2.78 9.11
CA GLY A 67 14.32 3.54 8.42
C GLY A 67 15.73 3.18 8.89
N PHE A 68 15.90 3.06 10.21
CA PHE A 68 17.14 2.62 10.82
C PHE A 68 17.56 1.20 10.40
N ALA A 69 16.60 0.28 10.32
CA ALA A 69 16.82 -1.14 10.04
C ALA A 69 16.85 -1.48 8.54
N GLY A 70 16.58 -0.53 7.65
CA GLY A 70 16.50 -0.79 6.22
C GLY A 70 15.23 -1.53 5.78
N VAL A 71 14.20 -1.56 6.62
CA VAL A 71 12.92 -2.24 6.32
C VAL A 71 12.05 -1.36 5.44
N ILE A 72 11.53 -1.91 4.34
CA ILE A 72 10.60 -1.19 3.46
C ILE A 72 9.23 -1.12 4.14
N ILE A 73 8.62 0.08 4.19
CA ILE A 73 7.23 0.19 4.59
C ILE A 73 6.32 -0.18 3.43
N ASN A 74 5.22 -0.85 3.73
CA ASN A 74 4.17 -1.21 2.79
C ASN A 74 2.89 -0.57 3.29
N THR A 75 2.37 0.39 2.55
CA THR A 75 1.17 1.14 2.93
C THR A 75 -0.11 0.42 2.48
N GLY A 76 -1.26 0.80 2.99
CA GLY A 76 -2.52 0.08 2.82
C GLY A 76 -3.67 0.94 2.28
N GLU A 77 -3.40 2.14 1.77
CA GLU A 77 -4.37 3.06 1.20
C GLU A 77 -5.10 2.51 -0.03
N ASP A 78 -4.48 1.60 -0.73
CA ASP A 78 -5.10 0.81 -1.81
C ASP A 78 -6.39 0.10 -1.37
N ASN A 79 -6.52 -0.26 -0.10
CA ASN A 79 -7.72 -0.87 0.45
C ASN A 79 -8.96 0.05 0.41
N TYR A 80 -8.80 1.35 0.18
CA TYR A 80 -9.95 2.25 0.01
C TYR A 80 -10.79 1.85 -1.20
N LEU A 81 -10.16 1.43 -2.28
CA LEU A 81 -10.82 1.06 -3.52
C LEU A 81 -11.53 -0.30 -3.46
N THR A 82 -11.22 -1.14 -2.47
CA THR A 82 -11.97 -2.41 -2.27
C THR A 82 -13.41 -2.16 -1.78
N THR A 83 -13.65 -1.03 -1.13
CA THR A 83 -14.96 -0.68 -0.56
C THR A 83 -15.63 0.49 -1.29
N ALA A 84 -14.85 1.41 -1.87
CA ALA A 84 -15.33 2.58 -2.59
C ALA A 84 -15.34 2.36 -4.12
N ASP A 85 -15.91 3.30 -4.87
CA ASP A 85 -15.86 3.30 -6.33
C ASP A 85 -14.46 3.69 -6.81
N ALA A 86 -13.78 2.79 -7.55
CA ALA A 86 -12.40 3.00 -7.97
C ALA A 86 -12.24 4.13 -9.00
N VAL A 87 -13.29 4.46 -9.76
CA VAL A 87 -13.26 5.57 -10.71
C VAL A 87 -13.36 6.91 -9.96
N GLU A 88 -14.33 7.01 -9.05
CA GLU A 88 -14.60 8.27 -8.35
C GLU A 88 -13.58 8.55 -7.22
N GLU A 89 -13.10 7.51 -6.53
CA GLU A 89 -12.31 7.63 -5.31
C GLU A 89 -10.80 7.40 -5.50
N ALA A 90 -10.31 7.20 -6.73
CA ALA A 90 -8.88 7.03 -7.01
C ALA A 90 -8.01 8.17 -6.43
N HIS A 91 -8.55 9.40 -6.40
CA HIS A 91 -7.88 10.57 -5.85
C HIS A 91 -7.63 10.50 -4.34
N THR A 92 -8.44 9.75 -3.60
CA THR A 92 -8.26 9.56 -2.15
C THR A 92 -7.06 8.67 -1.85
N VAL A 93 -6.77 7.69 -2.72
CA VAL A 93 -5.57 6.86 -2.64
C VAL A 93 -4.33 7.72 -2.84
N LEU A 94 -4.27 8.52 -3.90
CA LEU A 94 -3.14 9.41 -4.15
C LEU A 94 -2.94 10.43 -3.02
N ALA A 95 -4.02 11.01 -2.50
CA ALA A 95 -3.94 11.93 -1.35
C ALA A 95 -3.36 11.23 -0.11
N SER A 96 -3.75 9.97 0.13
CA SER A 96 -3.22 9.19 1.24
C SER A 96 -1.77 8.76 1.01
N ASP A 97 -1.36 8.44 -0.21
CA ASP A 97 0.04 8.19 -0.56
C ASP A 97 0.92 9.39 -0.20
N LEU A 98 0.49 10.61 -0.55
CA LEU A 98 1.21 11.85 -0.23
C LEU A 98 1.26 12.11 1.29
N ILE A 99 0.19 11.81 2.04
CA ILE A 99 0.19 11.87 3.51
C ILE A 99 1.16 10.85 4.10
N ASN A 100 1.17 9.62 3.57
CA ASN A 100 2.09 8.57 3.98
C ASN A 100 3.54 8.93 3.69
N GLU A 101 3.83 9.48 2.51
CA GLU A 101 5.16 9.99 2.14
C GLU A 101 5.63 11.06 3.13
N GLN A 102 4.81 12.08 3.41
CA GLN A 102 5.18 13.15 4.32
C GLN A 102 5.48 12.63 5.72
N LEU A 103 4.67 11.72 6.25
CA LEU A 103 4.95 11.11 7.56
C LEU A 103 6.24 10.27 7.53
N ALA A 104 6.55 9.61 6.41
CA ALA A 104 7.78 8.85 6.25
C ALA A 104 9.02 9.76 6.18
N LEU A 105 8.96 10.84 5.42
CA LEU A 105 10.03 11.84 5.34
C LEU A 105 10.31 12.50 6.70
N LEU A 106 9.26 12.85 7.44
CA LEU A 106 9.38 13.39 8.81
C LEU A 106 10.04 12.39 9.77
N ALA A 107 9.83 11.10 9.58
CA ALA A 107 10.47 10.03 10.35
C ALA A 107 11.89 9.70 9.88
N GLY A 108 12.39 10.36 8.82
CA GLY A 108 13.71 10.11 8.25
C GLY A 108 13.81 8.83 7.42
N LEU A 109 12.68 8.29 6.94
CA LEU A 109 12.67 7.12 6.07
C LEU A 109 13.08 7.52 4.66
N PRO A 110 14.05 6.83 4.00
CA PRO A 110 14.41 7.10 2.62
C PRO A 110 13.27 6.78 1.64
N GLU A 111 13.20 7.50 0.52
CA GLU A 111 12.18 7.28 -0.52
C GLU A 111 12.17 5.83 -1.02
N GLU A 112 13.34 5.21 -1.18
CA GLU A 112 13.51 3.83 -1.65
C GLU A 112 12.91 2.78 -0.70
N GLN A 113 12.63 3.14 0.55
CA GLN A 113 11.96 2.29 1.53
C GLN A 113 10.45 2.52 1.60
N MET A 114 9.88 3.30 0.68
CA MET A 114 8.45 3.60 0.65
C MET A 114 7.72 2.71 -0.36
N GLY A 115 7.03 1.69 0.14
CA GLY A 115 6.09 0.87 -0.61
C GLY A 115 4.70 1.50 -0.60
N LEU A 116 4.58 2.72 -1.13
CA LEU A 116 3.30 3.42 -1.29
C LEU A 116 2.42 2.61 -2.23
N GLY A 117 1.14 2.51 -1.93
CA GLY A 117 0.29 1.50 -2.53
C GLY A 117 -0.87 2.04 -3.35
N HIS A 118 -1.16 1.34 -4.42
CA HIS A 118 -2.44 1.46 -5.11
C HIS A 118 -2.95 0.07 -5.55
N ALA A 119 -4.19 -0.02 -6.04
CA ALA A 119 -4.86 -1.28 -6.30
C ALA A 119 -5.45 -1.35 -7.70
N PHE A 120 -5.56 -2.57 -8.23
CA PHE A 120 -6.28 -2.91 -9.44
C PHE A 120 -7.73 -3.24 -9.09
N GLU A 121 -8.62 -2.24 -9.00
CA GLU A 121 -9.98 -2.42 -8.49
C GLU A 121 -11.07 -1.78 -9.37
N MET A 122 -10.76 -1.43 -10.63
CA MET A 122 -11.79 -1.01 -11.60
C MET A 122 -12.72 -2.18 -11.93
N ASP A 123 -14.00 -1.88 -12.16
CA ASP A 123 -14.94 -2.88 -12.64
C ASP A 123 -14.42 -3.48 -13.99
N PRO A 124 -14.25 -4.80 -14.08
CA PRO A 124 -13.79 -5.44 -15.33
C PRO A 124 -14.72 -5.25 -16.51
N MET A 125 -15.96 -4.79 -16.29
CA MET A 125 -16.91 -4.45 -17.34
C MET A 125 -16.90 -2.97 -17.72
N LEU A 126 -16.10 -2.15 -17.04
CA LEU A 126 -15.96 -0.73 -17.34
C LEU A 126 -15.24 -0.53 -18.68
N GLU A 127 -15.83 0.26 -19.57
CA GLU A 127 -15.16 0.67 -20.80
C GLU A 127 -13.86 1.45 -20.47
N ASN A 128 -12.75 1.02 -21.08
CA ASN A 128 -11.42 1.57 -20.83
C ASN A 128 -10.89 1.37 -19.39
N GLY A 129 -11.47 0.47 -18.59
CA GLY A 129 -11.02 0.21 -17.20
C GLY A 129 -9.53 -0.09 -17.12
N PHE A 130 -8.96 -0.89 -18.02
CA PHE A 130 -7.52 -1.15 -18.10
C PHE A 130 -6.69 0.12 -18.31
N LEU A 131 -7.15 1.07 -19.14
CA LEU A 131 -6.44 2.33 -19.36
C LEU A 131 -6.50 3.24 -18.13
N TYR A 132 -7.56 3.16 -17.33
CA TYR A 132 -7.69 3.91 -16.09
C TYR A 132 -6.77 3.34 -15.00
N GLU A 133 -6.67 2.00 -14.89
CA GLU A 133 -5.69 1.35 -14.01
C GLU A 133 -4.25 1.70 -14.40
N LEU A 134 -3.95 1.66 -15.71
CA LEU A 134 -2.63 2.04 -16.22
C LEU A 134 -2.31 3.52 -15.94
N ALA A 135 -3.32 4.40 -16.06
CA ALA A 135 -3.17 5.81 -15.72
C ALA A 135 -2.81 6.01 -14.24
N GLN A 136 -3.49 5.29 -13.35
CA GLN A 136 -3.24 5.34 -11.91
C GLN A 136 -1.82 4.85 -11.58
N ALA A 137 -1.44 3.69 -12.10
CA ALA A 137 -0.14 3.09 -11.83
C ALA A 137 1.03 3.94 -12.37
N GLN A 138 0.89 4.46 -13.60
CA GLN A 138 1.90 5.31 -14.22
C GLN A 138 2.03 6.65 -13.49
N MET A 139 0.93 7.31 -13.16
CA MET A 139 0.91 8.55 -12.39
C MET A 139 1.63 8.38 -11.05
N THR A 140 1.31 7.32 -10.31
CA THR A 140 1.95 7.03 -9.03
C THR A 140 3.47 6.84 -9.20
N ARG A 141 3.90 6.11 -10.24
CA ARG A 141 5.34 5.95 -10.56
C ARG A 141 6.02 7.27 -10.90
N GLU A 142 5.36 8.16 -11.65
CA GLU A 142 5.93 9.46 -12.02
C GLU A 142 6.02 10.42 -10.84
N ILE A 143 5.04 10.39 -9.92
CA ILE A 143 5.05 11.22 -8.70
C ILE A 143 6.11 10.73 -7.71
N PHE A 144 6.28 9.40 -7.55
CA PHE A 144 7.20 8.78 -6.60
C PHE A 144 8.29 7.97 -7.33
N PRO A 145 9.21 8.63 -8.08
CA PRO A 145 10.11 7.93 -9.00
C PRO A 145 11.12 6.99 -8.33
N LYS A 146 11.49 7.25 -7.08
CA LYS A 146 12.43 6.41 -6.32
C LYS A 146 11.76 5.44 -5.37
N ALA A 147 10.48 5.64 -5.05
CA ALA A 147 9.76 4.78 -4.14
C ALA A 147 9.66 3.35 -4.69
N THR A 148 9.73 2.38 -3.79
CA THR A 148 9.57 0.97 -4.17
C THR A 148 8.20 0.72 -4.78
N LEU A 149 7.17 1.41 -4.34
CA LEU A 149 5.76 1.25 -4.70
C LEU A 149 5.24 -0.19 -4.53
N LYS A 150 4.00 -0.30 -4.11
CA LYS A 150 3.29 -1.57 -3.98
C LYS A 150 2.03 -1.57 -4.84
N TYR A 151 1.77 -2.67 -5.53
CA TYR A 151 0.56 -2.85 -6.32
C TYR A 151 -0.26 -4.02 -5.79
N MET A 152 -1.52 -3.73 -5.41
CA MET A 152 -2.45 -4.72 -4.88
C MET A 152 -3.27 -5.36 -6.01
N PRO A 153 -3.44 -6.70 -6.00
CA PRO A 153 -4.18 -7.41 -7.02
C PRO A 153 -5.69 -7.18 -6.93
N PRO A 154 -6.43 -7.49 -8.00
CA PRO A 154 -7.88 -7.38 -8.02
C PRO A 154 -8.53 -8.25 -6.94
N THR A 155 -9.46 -7.67 -6.18
CA THR A 155 -10.19 -8.37 -5.10
C THR A 155 -11.70 -8.16 -5.20
N LYS A 156 -12.16 -6.92 -5.38
CA LYS A 156 -13.56 -6.50 -5.31
C LYS A 156 -14.47 -7.25 -6.29
N PHE A 157 -14.00 -7.48 -7.50
CA PHE A 157 -14.77 -8.10 -8.58
C PHE A 157 -14.43 -9.56 -8.84
N MET A 158 -13.69 -10.20 -7.94
CA MET A 158 -13.46 -11.63 -7.98
C MET A 158 -14.76 -12.39 -7.70
N THR A 159 -15.05 -13.43 -8.48
CA THR A 159 -16.33 -14.17 -8.43
C THR A 159 -16.17 -15.65 -8.11
N GLY A 160 -14.93 -16.13 -7.94
CA GLY A 160 -14.61 -17.55 -7.85
C GLY A 160 -14.57 -18.27 -9.22
N ASN A 161 -14.88 -17.58 -10.31
CA ASN A 161 -14.62 -18.09 -11.65
C ASN A 161 -13.13 -17.93 -11.96
N ILE A 162 -12.40 -19.06 -11.90
CA ILE A 162 -10.94 -19.07 -12.04
C ILE A 162 -10.44 -18.54 -13.41
N PHE A 163 -11.22 -18.70 -14.47
CA PHE A 163 -10.83 -18.17 -15.79
C PHE A 163 -10.93 -16.64 -15.82
N ARG A 164 -11.98 -16.07 -15.25
CA ARG A 164 -12.12 -14.62 -15.13
C ARG A 164 -11.07 -14.04 -14.21
N GLY A 165 -10.85 -14.66 -13.05
CA GLY A 165 -9.82 -14.26 -12.11
C GLY A 165 -8.43 -14.28 -12.75
N HIS A 166 -8.10 -15.34 -13.48
CA HIS A 166 -6.83 -15.46 -14.19
C HIS A 166 -6.61 -14.36 -15.24
N ILE A 167 -7.67 -13.92 -15.95
CA ILE A 167 -7.59 -12.78 -16.88
C ILE A 167 -7.35 -11.47 -16.12
N GLN A 168 -8.06 -11.24 -15.01
CA GLN A 168 -7.85 -10.04 -14.19
C GLN A 168 -6.42 -10.01 -13.64
N ASP A 169 -5.91 -11.12 -13.12
CA ASP A 169 -4.53 -11.23 -12.65
C ASP A 169 -3.51 -10.99 -13.79
N ALA A 170 -3.80 -11.43 -15.02
CA ALA A 170 -2.94 -11.16 -16.17
C ALA A 170 -2.89 -9.66 -16.49
N LEU A 171 -4.03 -8.99 -16.56
CA LEU A 171 -4.11 -7.54 -16.78
C LEU A 171 -3.40 -6.75 -15.66
N PHE A 172 -3.58 -7.16 -14.42
CA PHE A 172 -2.88 -6.61 -13.27
C PHE A 172 -1.35 -6.76 -13.39
N ASN A 173 -0.87 -7.97 -13.71
CA ASN A 173 0.56 -8.24 -13.90
C ASN A 173 1.15 -7.44 -15.07
N MET A 174 0.39 -7.24 -16.17
CA MET A 174 0.80 -6.40 -17.29
C MET A 174 1.07 -4.96 -16.83
N ILE A 175 0.17 -4.37 -16.06
CA ILE A 175 0.35 -3.01 -15.54
C ILE A 175 1.54 -2.95 -14.59
N GLY A 176 1.67 -3.92 -13.68
CA GLY A 176 2.78 -3.95 -12.73
C GLY A 176 4.15 -3.91 -13.39
N ILE A 177 4.37 -4.74 -14.43
CA ILE A 177 5.64 -4.74 -15.16
C ILE A 177 5.80 -3.50 -16.04
N TRP A 178 4.72 -3.02 -16.67
CA TRP A 178 4.74 -1.85 -17.55
C TRP A 178 5.15 -0.58 -16.81
N THR A 179 4.63 -0.41 -15.59
CA THR A 179 4.87 0.79 -14.76
C THR A 179 5.96 0.60 -13.71
N SER A 180 6.73 -0.48 -13.79
CA SER A 180 7.88 -0.76 -12.90
C SER A 180 7.53 -0.72 -11.41
N GLN A 181 6.44 -1.39 -11.01
CA GLN A 181 6.10 -1.55 -9.59
C GLN A 181 7.14 -2.41 -8.88
N GLY A 182 7.67 -1.92 -7.74
CA GLY A 182 8.74 -2.62 -7.01
C GLY A 182 8.24 -3.80 -6.18
N ILE A 183 7.02 -3.70 -5.63
CA ILE A 183 6.34 -4.78 -4.91
C ILE A 183 5.05 -5.12 -5.63
N GLN A 184 5.03 -6.25 -6.31
CA GLN A 184 3.83 -6.80 -6.94
C GLN A 184 3.26 -7.88 -6.03
N LEU A 185 2.12 -7.63 -5.39
CA LEU A 185 1.43 -8.68 -4.66
C LEU A 185 0.87 -9.71 -5.65
N LEU A 186 0.94 -10.99 -5.30
CA LEU A 186 0.52 -12.04 -6.20
C LEU A 186 -1.01 -12.16 -6.21
N GLY A 187 -1.63 -11.83 -7.35
CA GLY A 187 -3.07 -12.01 -7.55
C GLY A 187 -3.46 -13.48 -7.62
N MET A 188 -4.55 -13.84 -6.96
CA MET A 188 -5.09 -15.22 -6.95
C MET A 188 -6.44 -15.25 -7.66
N PRO A 189 -6.71 -16.23 -8.54
CA PRO A 189 -8.01 -16.32 -9.25
C PRO A 189 -9.19 -16.56 -8.30
N THR A 190 -8.91 -16.87 -7.04
CA THR A 190 -9.88 -17.09 -5.95
C THR A 190 -9.76 -16.05 -4.83
N GLU A 191 -9.09 -14.92 -5.09
CA GLU A 191 -8.92 -13.83 -4.12
C GLU A 191 -10.27 -13.37 -3.56
N ALA A 192 -10.30 -13.08 -2.25
CA ALA A 192 -11.50 -12.67 -1.52
C ALA A 192 -12.68 -13.68 -1.48
N ILE A 193 -12.56 -14.86 -2.09
CA ILE A 193 -13.60 -15.90 -2.11
C ILE A 193 -13.36 -16.94 -1.02
N HIS A 194 -12.13 -17.45 -0.94
CA HIS A 194 -11.70 -18.40 0.09
C HIS A 194 -10.18 -18.37 0.23
N THR A 195 -9.65 -19.03 1.25
CA THR A 195 -8.19 -19.20 1.37
C THR A 195 -7.66 -19.95 0.15
N PRO A 196 -6.71 -19.40 -0.63
CA PRO A 196 -6.23 -19.99 -1.86
C PRO A 196 -5.62 -21.38 -1.64
N PHE A 197 -5.97 -22.33 -2.50
CA PHE A 197 -5.35 -23.65 -2.55
C PHE A 197 -3.94 -23.56 -3.17
N MET A 198 -3.16 -24.62 -3.05
CA MET A 198 -1.83 -24.68 -3.68
C MET A 198 -1.90 -24.59 -5.21
N SER A 199 -2.96 -25.13 -5.82
CA SER A 199 -3.24 -24.98 -7.26
C SER A 199 -3.44 -23.53 -7.67
N ASP A 200 -4.16 -22.75 -6.87
CA ASP A 200 -4.42 -21.34 -7.15
C ASP A 200 -3.12 -20.53 -7.10
N ARG A 201 -2.29 -20.80 -6.10
CA ARG A 201 -0.95 -20.19 -5.96
C ARG A 201 -0.03 -20.54 -7.12
N TYR A 202 -0.02 -21.80 -7.54
CA TYR A 202 0.75 -22.25 -8.69
C TYR A 202 0.32 -21.52 -9.97
N LEU A 203 -0.97 -21.47 -10.26
CA LEU A 203 -1.51 -20.78 -11.43
C LEU A 203 -1.17 -19.28 -11.41
N SER A 204 -1.23 -18.65 -10.25
CA SER A 204 -0.88 -17.23 -10.09
C SER A 204 0.61 -16.96 -10.34
N ILE A 205 1.49 -17.82 -9.84
CA ILE A 205 2.93 -17.72 -10.08
C ILE A 205 3.23 -17.91 -11.56
N GLU A 206 2.62 -18.89 -12.22
CA GLU A 206 2.83 -19.13 -13.65
C GLU A 206 2.30 -17.95 -14.49
N ASN A 207 1.14 -17.38 -14.13
CA ASN A 207 0.61 -16.18 -14.78
C ASN A 207 1.61 -15.01 -14.67
N ALA A 208 2.05 -14.68 -13.46
CA ALA A 208 3.00 -13.59 -13.23
C ALA A 208 4.32 -13.81 -14.00
N ARG A 209 4.89 -15.02 -13.92
CA ARG A 209 6.14 -15.37 -14.64
C ARG A 209 5.98 -15.24 -16.14
N TYR A 210 4.86 -15.72 -16.68
CA TYR A 210 4.58 -15.66 -18.11
C TYR A 210 4.50 -14.21 -18.59
N ILE A 211 3.73 -13.37 -17.90
CA ILE A 211 3.54 -11.95 -18.25
C ILE A 211 4.87 -11.19 -18.10
N PHE A 212 5.56 -11.33 -16.97
CA PHE A 212 6.81 -10.60 -16.71
C PHE A 212 7.91 -10.95 -17.71
N ASN A 213 8.01 -12.22 -18.13
CA ASN A 213 8.98 -12.59 -19.15
C ASN A 213 8.63 -12.00 -20.53
N ASN A 214 7.35 -12.05 -20.92
CA ASN A 214 6.93 -11.58 -22.24
C ASN A 214 6.94 -10.05 -22.37
N MET A 215 6.75 -9.34 -21.26
CA MET A 215 6.60 -7.88 -21.25
C MET A 215 7.76 -7.15 -20.55
N LYS A 216 8.89 -7.82 -20.33
CA LYS A 216 9.99 -7.33 -19.50
C LYS A 216 10.40 -5.88 -19.77
N ASN A 217 10.43 -5.46 -21.03
CA ASN A 217 10.92 -4.14 -21.44
C ASN A 217 9.78 -3.24 -22.00
N ILE A 218 8.52 -3.60 -21.79
CA ILE A 218 7.38 -2.89 -22.41
C ILE A 218 7.36 -1.40 -22.03
N GLY A 219 7.73 -1.06 -20.80
CA GLY A 219 7.75 0.33 -20.33
C GLY A 219 8.75 1.21 -21.07
N ASP A 220 9.83 0.63 -21.59
CA ASP A 220 10.85 1.34 -22.37
C ASP A 220 10.50 1.46 -23.86
N GLU A 221 9.64 0.59 -24.36
CA GLU A 221 9.30 0.48 -25.79
C GLU A 221 8.01 1.21 -26.18
N VAL A 222 7.16 1.57 -25.21
CA VAL A 222 5.84 2.15 -25.49
C VAL A 222 5.65 3.48 -24.78
N VAL A 223 5.31 4.50 -25.55
CA VAL A 223 5.00 5.84 -25.03
C VAL A 223 3.48 6.06 -25.12
N PHE A 224 2.90 6.59 -24.04
CA PHE A 224 1.47 6.92 -24.01
C PHE A 224 1.17 8.13 -24.90
N LYS A 225 0.03 8.04 -25.59
CA LYS A 225 -0.45 9.11 -26.47
C LYS A 225 -0.63 10.39 -25.68
N GLU A 226 0.00 11.46 -26.14
CA GLU A 226 -0.16 12.81 -25.60
C GLU A 226 -1.64 13.23 -25.65
N ASN A 227 -2.14 13.77 -24.52
CA ASN A 227 -3.56 14.12 -24.32
C ASN A 227 -4.53 12.93 -24.60
N GLY A 228 -4.05 11.70 -24.48
CA GLY A 228 -4.87 10.49 -24.58
C GLY A 228 -5.62 10.19 -23.27
N ILE A 229 -6.36 9.08 -23.27
CA ILE A 229 -7.18 8.65 -22.13
C ILE A 229 -6.34 8.52 -20.86
N ILE A 230 -5.16 7.91 -20.95
CA ILE A 230 -4.28 7.66 -19.80
C ILE A 230 -3.83 8.97 -19.17
N GLN A 231 -3.29 9.90 -19.96
CA GLN A 231 -2.82 11.19 -19.43
C GLN A 231 -3.96 12.07 -18.90
N ASN A 232 -5.09 12.09 -19.59
CA ASN A 232 -6.26 12.87 -19.14
C ASN A 232 -6.81 12.32 -17.82
N ARG A 233 -6.86 10.98 -17.67
CA ARG A 233 -7.28 10.34 -16.42
C ARG A 233 -6.31 10.63 -15.28
N ALA A 234 -5.01 10.49 -15.50
CA ALA A 234 -3.97 10.80 -14.53
C ALA A 234 -4.09 12.26 -14.04
N LYS A 235 -4.28 13.20 -14.96
CA LYS A 235 -4.48 14.61 -14.63
C LYS A 235 -5.76 14.84 -13.80
N GLU A 236 -6.88 14.22 -14.18
CA GLU A 236 -8.14 14.32 -13.42
C GLU A 236 -7.96 13.86 -11.96
N VAL A 237 -7.30 12.72 -11.76
CA VAL A 237 -7.06 12.18 -10.42
C VAL A 237 -6.13 13.09 -9.61
N LEU A 238 -5.06 13.60 -10.23
CA LEU A 238 -4.13 14.53 -9.60
C LEU A 238 -4.81 15.84 -9.20
N ASP A 239 -5.63 16.43 -10.09
CA ASP A 239 -6.37 17.66 -9.79
C ASP A 239 -7.34 17.45 -8.61
N LYS A 240 -8.10 16.34 -8.59
CA LYS A 240 -9.00 15.99 -7.49
C LYS A 240 -8.22 15.76 -6.17
N ALA A 241 -7.08 15.08 -6.21
CA ALA A 241 -6.24 14.85 -5.04
C ALA A 241 -5.67 16.16 -4.47
N THR A 242 -5.26 17.08 -5.35
CA THR A 242 -4.79 18.41 -4.95
C THR A 242 -5.89 19.19 -4.20
N VAL A 243 -7.08 19.26 -4.76
CA VAL A 243 -8.24 19.92 -4.11
C VAL A 243 -8.56 19.28 -2.76
N LEU A 244 -8.49 17.95 -2.67
CA LEU A 244 -8.70 17.23 -1.43
C LEU A 244 -7.63 17.57 -0.37
N LEU A 245 -6.36 17.60 -0.74
CA LEU A 245 -5.26 17.93 0.17
C LEU A 245 -5.34 19.38 0.65
N GLU A 246 -5.66 20.34 -0.22
CA GLU A 246 -5.91 21.72 0.19
C GLU A 246 -7.09 21.85 1.18
N LYS A 247 -8.11 21.04 1.00
CA LYS A 247 -9.23 20.96 1.96
C LYS A 247 -8.77 20.40 3.30
N ILE A 248 -7.97 19.32 3.29
CA ILE A 248 -7.40 18.71 4.51
C ILE A 248 -6.48 19.69 5.23
N GLU A 249 -5.67 20.46 4.50
CA GLU A 249 -4.82 21.50 5.07
C GLU A 249 -5.64 22.55 5.84
N ARG A 250 -6.73 23.02 5.25
CA ARG A 250 -7.61 24.02 5.90
C ARG A 250 -8.40 23.49 7.08
N GLU A 251 -8.92 22.26 7.01
CA GLU A 251 -9.85 21.70 8.00
C GLU A 251 -9.13 20.84 9.05
N GLY A 252 -7.95 20.36 8.74
CA GLY A 252 -7.16 19.40 9.52
C GLY A 252 -7.52 17.94 9.22
N LEU A 253 -6.49 17.09 9.20
CA LEU A 253 -6.60 15.66 8.88
C LEU A 253 -7.63 14.93 9.77
N PHE A 254 -7.63 15.19 11.08
CA PHE A 254 -8.58 14.53 12.00
C PHE A 254 -10.03 14.91 11.72
N THR A 255 -10.28 16.14 11.25
CA THR A 255 -11.61 16.56 10.82
C THR A 255 -12.04 15.84 9.53
N ALA A 256 -11.12 15.66 8.60
CA ALA A 256 -11.36 14.92 7.37
C ALA A 256 -11.72 13.45 7.64
N LEU A 257 -10.97 12.79 8.53
CA LEU A 257 -11.24 11.42 8.97
C LEU A 257 -12.59 11.29 9.73
N GLU A 258 -12.94 12.28 10.56
CA GLU A 258 -14.22 12.28 11.25
C GLU A 258 -15.41 12.42 10.28
N LYS A 259 -15.22 13.14 9.18
CA LYS A 259 -16.21 13.29 8.10
C LYS A 259 -16.30 12.08 7.17
N GLY A 260 -15.35 11.15 7.23
CA GLY A 260 -15.33 9.95 6.39
C GLY A 260 -14.80 10.19 4.97
N ILE A 261 -13.88 11.13 4.78
CA ILE A 261 -13.35 11.48 3.45
C ILE A 261 -12.60 10.27 2.80
N PHE A 262 -12.00 9.41 3.61
CA PHE A 262 -11.32 8.21 3.13
C PHE A 262 -12.22 6.99 3.28
N ALA A 263 -12.49 6.29 2.21
CA ALA A 263 -13.28 5.05 2.14
C ALA A 263 -14.71 5.15 2.73
N ASP A 264 -15.27 6.36 2.86
CA ASP A 264 -16.56 6.65 3.55
C ASP A 264 -16.64 6.11 4.99
N ILE A 265 -15.48 5.94 5.63
CA ILE A 265 -15.38 5.44 7.01
C ILE A 265 -15.21 6.61 7.98
N LYS A 266 -16.22 6.86 8.80
CA LYS A 266 -16.21 7.92 9.82
C LYS A 266 -15.62 7.42 11.12
N ARG A 267 -14.69 8.18 11.71
CA ARG A 267 -14.07 7.87 12.99
C ARG A 267 -14.08 9.10 13.91
N PRO A 268 -14.54 9.00 15.16
CA PRO A 268 -14.53 10.13 16.07
C PRO A 268 -13.10 10.50 16.49
N LYS A 269 -12.80 11.81 16.58
CA LYS A 269 -11.45 12.32 16.96
C LYS A 269 -10.94 11.75 18.28
N ASN A 270 -11.81 11.65 19.28
CA ASN A 270 -11.47 11.19 20.64
C ASN A 270 -11.93 9.75 20.87
N GLY A 271 -12.29 9.01 19.84
CA GLY A 271 -12.70 7.61 19.91
C GLY A 271 -11.58 6.66 19.49
N GLY A 272 -11.97 5.40 19.33
CA GLY A 272 -11.06 4.34 18.93
C GLY A 272 -10.23 3.75 20.05
N LYS A 273 -9.56 2.65 19.75
CA LYS A 273 -8.77 1.86 20.71
C LYS A 273 -7.40 2.50 20.98
N GLY A 274 -6.90 2.34 22.19
CA GLY A 274 -5.49 2.62 22.52
C GLY A 274 -5.15 4.09 22.81
N LEU A 275 -6.15 4.97 23.00
CA LEU A 275 -5.91 6.39 23.33
C LEU A 275 -5.04 6.54 24.59
N ASP A 276 -5.31 5.76 25.63
CA ASP A 276 -4.60 5.85 26.93
C ASP A 276 -3.09 5.54 26.81
N GLY A 277 -2.67 4.84 25.78
CA GLY A 277 -1.27 4.47 25.57
C GLY A 277 -0.42 5.49 24.81
N VAL A 278 -0.96 6.63 24.39
CA VAL A 278 -0.23 7.60 23.54
C VAL A 278 0.89 8.30 24.31
N CYS A 279 0.56 8.88 25.47
CA CYS A 279 1.47 9.74 26.24
C CYS A 279 2.05 9.05 27.46
N ALA A 280 1.43 8.01 27.98
CA ALA A 280 1.87 7.30 29.18
C ALA A 280 1.97 5.80 28.91
N LYS A 281 3.17 5.26 29.08
CA LYS A 281 3.42 3.82 29.00
C LYS A 281 3.33 3.19 30.39
N GLY A 282 2.96 1.92 30.45
CA GLY A 282 2.96 1.16 31.70
C GLY A 282 4.37 1.03 32.31
N LYS A 283 4.46 0.76 33.62
CA LYS A 283 5.74 0.65 34.32
C LYS A 283 6.70 -0.40 33.76
N ASN A 284 6.15 -1.42 33.11
CA ASN A 284 6.92 -2.53 32.55
C ASN A 284 7.08 -2.40 31.01
N TYR A 285 6.73 -1.25 30.44
CA TYR A 285 6.93 -1.04 29.01
C TYR A 285 8.42 -0.96 28.69
N SER A 286 8.85 -1.73 27.72
CA SER A 286 10.20 -1.69 27.17
C SER A 286 10.13 -1.83 25.66
N ASN A 287 10.85 -0.97 24.95
CA ASN A 287 11.13 -1.15 23.53
C ASN A 287 12.64 -1.39 23.38
N PRO A 288 13.05 -2.56 22.92
CA PRO A 288 14.47 -2.92 22.84
C PRO A 288 15.29 -2.00 21.94
N PHE A 289 14.65 -1.34 20.97
CA PHE A 289 15.32 -0.43 20.06
C PHE A 289 15.70 0.92 20.69
N VAL A 290 15.05 1.34 21.76
CA VAL A 290 15.37 2.61 22.42
C VAL A 290 16.84 2.63 22.86
N GLU A 291 17.30 1.57 23.50
CA GLU A 291 18.70 1.45 23.93
C GLU A 291 19.68 1.45 22.75
N ILE A 292 19.34 0.74 21.67
CA ILE A 292 20.18 0.65 20.46
C ILE A 292 20.28 2.03 19.78
N MET A 293 19.17 2.75 19.67
CA MET A 293 19.12 4.07 19.04
C MET A 293 19.81 5.16 19.87
N MET A 294 19.75 5.08 21.20
CA MET A 294 20.37 6.05 22.09
C MET A 294 21.90 5.86 22.26
N ASN A 295 22.42 4.68 21.92
CA ASN A 295 23.83 4.36 22.02
C ASN A 295 24.61 4.54 20.69
N ARG A 296 24.01 5.21 19.73
CA ARG A 296 24.64 5.69 18.49
C ARG A 296 24.92 7.17 18.57
#